data_542eb622da32a6ca112a1538d9f2d970
#
_entry.id   542eb622da32a6ca112a1538d9f2d970
#
_cell.length_a   1.000
_cell.length_b   1.000
_cell.length_c   1.000
_cell.angle_alpha   90.00
_cell.angle_beta   90.00
_cell.angle_gamma   90.00
#
_symmetry.space_group_name_H-M   'P 1'
#
loop_
_entity.id
_entity.type
_entity.pdbx_description
1 polymer ?
#
loop_
_entity_poly.entity_id
_entity_poly.type
_entity_poly.pdbx_seq_one_letter_code
_entity_poly.pdbx_strand_id
1 'polypeptide(L)'
;MSGDLSSSLNDPALYPNWMWILGTVLVVAVLGWIVYSIWRWWTSRIGEVMELQTITDTRRKKYLTYVDQIADRYADGDLDARGVHLALAGLMRALGTERTGRDLEVATVSEVRELVPVWPGLADVLQACEVPSFSGDDIPQGQPSHEAVTNVLTMAVEAVNV
;
A
#
# COMPACT_ATOMS: atom_id res chain seq x y z
N MET A 1 -43.23 -45.49 -48.63
CA MET A 1 -43.57 -44.69 -47.43
C MET A 1 -42.42 -43.78 -47.14
N SER A 2 -42.36 -42.62 -47.80
CA SER A 2 -41.35 -41.61 -47.57
C SER A 2 -41.96 -40.58 -46.62
N GLY A 3 -41.65 -40.69 -45.36
CA GLY A 3 -42.13 -39.77 -44.33
C GLY A 3 -41.42 -38.43 -44.50
N ASP A 4 -42.21 -37.40 -44.62
CA ASP A 4 -41.82 -36.01 -44.78
C ASP A 4 -41.21 -35.48 -43.48
N LEU A 5 -39.88 -35.56 -43.36
CA LEU A 5 -39.11 -35.08 -42.23
C LEU A 5 -38.90 -33.56 -42.20
N SER A 6 -39.41 -32.88 -43.27
CA SER A 6 -39.27 -31.43 -43.41
C SER A 6 -40.25 -30.60 -42.58
N SER A 7 -41.29 -31.23 -41.99
CA SER A 7 -42.33 -30.51 -41.25
C SER A 7 -42.05 -30.34 -39.74
N SER A 8 -40.90 -30.86 -39.25
CA SER A 8 -40.56 -30.75 -37.79
C SER A 8 -39.42 -29.75 -37.50
N LEU A 9 -38.95 -29.02 -38.52
CA LEU A 9 -38.04 -27.91 -38.27
C LEU A 9 -38.83 -26.73 -37.74
N ASN A 10 -38.74 -26.52 -36.43
CA ASN A 10 -39.26 -25.29 -35.81
C ASN A 10 -38.61 -24.08 -36.48
N ASP A 11 -39.46 -23.14 -36.92
CA ASP A 11 -38.96 -21.85 -37.44
C ASP A 11 -37.97 -21.24 -36.45
N PRO A 12 -36.87 -20.67 -36.91
CA PRO A 12 -35.91 -20.04 -36.04
C PRO A 12 -36.61 -18.90 -35.28
N ALA A 13 -36.50 -18.96 -33.93
CA ALA A 13 -37.07 -17.93 -33.08
C ALA A 13 -36.41 -16.59 -33.40
N LEU A 14 -37.08 -15.75 -34.17
CA LEU A 14 -36.64 -14.38 -34.45
C LEU A 14 -36.78 -13.55 -33.16
N TYR A 15 -35.64 -13.39 -32.46
CA TYR A 15 -35.62 -12.49 -31.32
C TYR A 15 -35.92 -11.05 -31.78
N PRO A 16 -36.81 -10.32 -31.13
CA PRO A 16 -37.10 -8.94 -31.51
C PRO A 16 -35.87 -8.07 -31.37
N ASN A 17 -35.58 -7.25 -32.40
CA ASN A 17 -34.37 -6.40 -32.48
C ASN A 17 -34.14 -5.51 -31.25
N TRP A 18 -35.20 -5.19 -30.49
CA TRP A 18 -35.07 -4.37 -29.29
C TRP A 18 -34.29 -5.08 -28.15
N MET A 19 -34.29 -6.42 -28.09
CA MET A 19 -33.48 -7.18 -27.12
C MET A 19 -31.98 -6.99 -27.37
N TRP A 20 -31.56 -6.92 -28.62
CA TRP A 20 -30.17 -6.62 -28.98
C TRP A 20 -29.77 -5.22 -28.54
N ILE A 21 -30.65 -4.23 -28.75
CA ILE A 21 -30.41 -2.85 -28.32
C ILE A 21 -30.30 -2.78 -26.80
N LEU A 22 -31.20 -3.44 -26.08
CA LEU A 22 -31.17 -3.45 -24.60
C LEU A 22 -29.91 -4.14 -24.07
N GLY A 23 -29.48 -5.26 -24.67
CA GLY A 23 -28.24 -5.94 -24.33
C GLY A 23 -26.99 -5.06 -24.55
N THR A 24 -26.93 -4.37 -25.70
CA THR A 24 -25.84 -3.45 -26.04
C THR A 24 -25.78 -2.27 -25.07
N VAL A 25 -26.90 -1.65 -24.74
CA VAL A 25 -27.00 -0.55 -23.76
C VAL A 25 -26.50 -0.99 -22.40
N LEU A 26 -26.86 -2.18 -21.94
CA LEU A 26 -26.43 -2.72 -20.65
C LEU A 26 -24.91 -2.95 -20.62
N VAL A 27 -24.35 -3.53 -21.69
CA VAL A 27 -22.89 -3.74 -21.81
C VAL A 27 -22.15 -2.40 -21.79
N VAL A 28 -22.61 -1.41 -22.55
CA VAL A 28 -21.99 -0.07 -22.58
C VAL A 28 -22.08 0.61 -21.18
N ALA A 29 -23.22 0.46 -20.48
CA ALA A 29 -23.38 1.00 -19.13
C ALA A 29 -22.40 0.36 -18.14
N VAL A 30 -22.22 -0.97 -18.19
CA VAL A 30 -21.29 -1.69 -17.32
C VAL A 30 -19.83 -1.29 -17.62
N LEU A 31 -19.46 -1.23 -18.90
CA LEU A 31 -18.12 -0.80 -19.30
C LEU A 31 -17.84 0.66 -18.89
N GLY A 32 -18.81 1.55 -19.09
CA GLY A 32 -18.73 2.94 -18.65
C GLY A 32 -18.56 3.06 -17.12
N TRP A 33 -19.29 2.25 -16.37
CA TRP A 33 -19.16 2.19 -14.91
C TRP A 33 -17.75 1.71 -14.48
N ILE A 34 -17.22 0.67 -15.12
CA ILE A 34 -15.89 0.16 -14.82
C ILE A 34 -14.81 1.23 -15.10
N VAL A 35 -14.88 1.85 -16.30
CA VAL A 35 -13.93 2.92 -16.67
C VAL A 35 -14.04 4.10 -15.70
N TYR A 36 -15.26 4.53 -15.37
CA TYR A 36 -15.51 5.59 -14.40
C TYR A 36 -14.97 5.22 -13.00
N SER A 37 -15.18 3.99 -12.56
CA SER A 37 -14.72 3.50 -11.26
C SER A 37 -13.18 3.48 -11.18
N ILE A 38 -12.53 2.99 -12.24
CA ILE A 38 -11.06 2.99 -12.36
C ILE A 38 -10.53 4.43 -12.40
N TRP A 39 -11.14 5.30 -13.22
CA TRP A 39 -10.73 6.70 -13.33
C TRP A 39 -10.92 7.44 -12.00
N ARG A 40 -12.05 7.26 -11.32
CA ARG A 40 -12.28 7.83 -10.00
C ARG A 40 -11.28 7.32 -8.96
N TRP A 41 -10.94 6.01 -9.02
CA TRP A 41 -9.94 5.43 -8.13
C TRP A 41 -8.53 6.01 -8.40
N TRP A 42 -8.18 6.24 -9.66
CA TRP A 42 -6.93 6.89 -10.03
C TRP A 42 -6.89 8.37 -9.63
N THR A 43 -7.95 9.12 -9.88
CA THR A 43 -7.98 10.57 -9.58
C THR A 43 -8.08 10.83 -8.08
N SER A 44 -8.72 9.97 -7.28
CA SER A 44 -8.74 10.12 -5.82
C SER A 44 -7.38 9.83 -5.18
N ARG A 45 -6.44 9.20 -5.88
CA ARG A 45 -5.07 8.99 -5.39
C ARG A 45 -4.14 10.18 -5.65
N ILE A 46 -4.45 11.06 -6.61
CA ILE A 46 -3.51 12.08 -7.11
C ILE A 46 -3.87 13.53 -6.63
N GLY A 47 -5.00 13.74 -5.99
CA GLY A 47 -5.62 15.07 -5.95
C GLY A 47 -5.70 15.83 -4.64
N GLU A 48 -5.32 15.27 -3.49
CA GLU A 48 -5.27 16.05 -2.26
C GLU A 48 -3.83 16.36 -1.90
N VAL A 49 -3.47 17.66 -1.92
CA VAL A 49 -2.29 18.15 -1.22
C VAL A 49 -2.47 17.72 0.23
N MET A 50 -1.76 16.69 0.63
CA MET A 50 -1.92 16.08 1.93
C MET A 50 -1.34 17.03 2.97
N GLU A 51 -2.22 17.69 3.70
CA GLU A 51 -1.82 18.43 4.89
C GLU A 51 -1.57 17.40 6.00
N LEU A 52 -0.30 17.27 6.41
CA LEU A 52 0.05 16.39 7.52
C LEU A 52 -0.67 16.87 8.77
N GLN A 53 -1.43 15.98 9.40
CA GLN A 53 -2.02 16.29 10.68
C GLN A 53 -0.92 16.52 11.71
N THR A 54 -1.00 17.65 12.42
CA THR A 54 -0.08 17.96 13.51
C THR A 54 -0.28 16.96 14.62
N ILE A 55 0.72 16.13 14.88
CA ILE A 55 0.69 15.25 16.05
C ILE A 55 0.91 16.07 17.32
N THR A 56 0.10 15.75 18.34
CA THR A 56 0.26 16.32 19.68
C THR A 56 1.65 15.94 20.23
N ASP A 57 2.30 16.84 20.98
CA ASP A 57 3.60 16.57 21.61
C ASP A 57 3.62 15.28 22.45
N THR A 58 2.50 14.93 23.08
CA THR A 58 2.35 13.67 23.81
C THR A 58 2.46 12.46 22.89
N ARG A 59 1.86 12.52 21.70
CA ARG A 59 1.93 11.46 20.69
C ARG A 59 3.33 11.35 20.11
N ARG A 60 3.96 12.47 19.77
CA ARG A 60 5.36 12.52 19.31
C ARG A 60 6.28 11.85 20.33
N LYS A 61 6.21 12.23 21.60
CA LYS A 61 6.98 11.60 22.68
C LYS A 61 6.76 10.09 22.76
N LYS A 62 5.53 9.63 22.55
CA LYS A 62 5.21 8.20 22.55
C LYS A 62 5.94 7.46 21.42
N TYR A 63 5.94 8.02 20.20
CA TYR A 63 6.67 7.42 19.08
C TYR A 63 8.17 7.41 19.30
N LEU A 64 8.75 8.50 19.82
CA LEU A 64 10.16 8.53 20.21
C LEU A 64 10.49 7.46 21.26
N THR A 65 9.64 7.30 22.28
CA THR A 65 9.80 6.24 23.29
C THR A 65 9.78 4.84 22.65
N TYR A 66 8.98 4.61 21.61
CA TYR A 66 8.99 3.33 20.91
C TYR A 66 10.29 3.12 20.10
N VAL A 67 10.84 4.18 19.48
CA VAL A 67 12.16 4.09 18.82
C VAL A 67 13.25 3.75 19.83
N ASP A 68 13.25 4.42 21.02
CA ASP A 68 14.18 4.14 22.09
C ASP A 68 14.06 2.69 22.58
N GLN A 69 12.83 2.18 22.80
CA GLN A 69 12.60 0.78 23.18
C GLN A 69 13.12 -0.22 22.15
N ILE A 70 13.02 0.09 20.86
CA ILE A 70 13.60 -0.76 19.81
C ILE A 70 15.13 -0.76 19.91
N ALA A 71 15.72 0.41 20.15
CA ALA A 71 17.19 0.55 20.32
C ALA A 71 17.68 -0.21 21.56
N ASP A 72 16.98 -0.09 22.68
CA ASP A 72 17.30 -0.78 23.94
C ASP A 72 17.24 -2.31 23.74
N ARG A 73 16.17 -2.83 23.13
CA ARG A 73 16.04 -4.25 22.84
C ARG A 73 17.10 -4.80 21.88
N TYR A 74 17.58 -3.96 20.97
CA TYR A 74 18.71 -4.31 20.13
C TYR A 74 20.02 -4.35 20.93
N ALA A 75 20.26 -3.37 21.81
CA ALA A 75 21.42 -3.33 22.67
C ALA A 75 21.47 -4.52 23.66
N ASP A 76 20.32 -4.94 24.16
CA ASP A 76 20.15 -6.09 25.07
C ASP A 76 20.26 -7.44 24.34
N GLY A 77 20.26 -7.44 22.99
CA GLY A 77 20.32 -8.65 22.17
C GLY A 77 18.99 -9.37 22.00
N ASP A 78 17.90 -8.76 22.44
CA ASP A 78 16.53 -9.27 22.28
C ASP A 78 15.99 -9.13 20.84
N LEU A 79 16.57 -8.19 20.08
CA LEU A 79 16.30 -7.99 18.67
C LEU A 79 17.61 -8.10 17.88
N ASP A 80 17.56 -8.81 16.77
CA ASP A 80 18.62 -8.77 15.77
C ASP A 80 18.49 -7.53 14.87
N ALA A 81 19.48 -7.28 14.05
CA ALA A 81 19.48 -6.13 13.15
C ALA A 81 18.28 -6.14 12.19
N ARG A 82 17.84 -7.31 11.70
CA ARG A 82 16.64 -7.47 10.88
C ARG A 82 15.38 -7.10 11.66
N GLY A 83 15.28 -7.57 12.90
CA GLY A 83 14.15 -7.26 13.78
C GLY A 83 14.00 -5.76 14.02
N VAL A 84 15.10 -5.02 14.16
CA VAL A 84 15.10 -3.55 14.27
C VAL A 84 14.49 -2.92 13.03
N HIS A 85 14.95 -3.30 11.83
CA HIS A 85 14.43 -2.72 10.58
C HIS A 85 12.94 -3.03 10.40
N LEU A 86 12.49 -4.26 10.71
CA LEU A 86 11.08 -4.63 10.66
C LEU A 86 10.24 -3.84 11.66
N ALA A 87 10.70 -3.70 12.90
CA ALA A 87 9.99 -2.96 13.93
C ALA A 87 9.87 -1.46 13.58
N LEU A 88 10.97 -0.85 13.10
CA LEU A 88 10.96 0.53 12.64
C LEU A 88 10.06 0.74 11.44
N ALA A 89 10.09 -0.15 10.45
CA ALA A 89 9.20 -0.06 9.29
C ALA A 89 7.73 -0.10 9.69
N GLY A 90 7.35 -0.99 10.62
CA GLY A 90 6.00 -1.06 11.17
C GLY A 90 5.63 0.22 11.94
N LEU A 91 6.51 0.70 12.81
CA LEU A 91 6.31 1.92 13.59
C LEU A 91 6.11 3.15 12.69
N MET A 92 6.94 3.30 11.66
CA MET A 92 6.87 4.42 10.73
C MET A 92 5.62 4.38 9.84
N ARG A 93 5.16 3.19 9.44
CA ARG A 93 3.87 3.04 8.74
C ARG A 93 2.70 3.41 9.64
N ALA A 94 2.70 2.99 10.89
CA ALA A 94 1.66 3.36 11.87
C ALA A 94 1.61 4.88 12.10
N LEU A 95 2.77 5.51 12.26
CA LEU A 95 2.88 6.98 12.38
C LEU A 95 2.40 7.67 11.09
N GLY A 96 2.78 7.14 9.93
CA GLY A 96 2.32 7.64 8.65
C GLY A 96 0.81 7.56 8.49
N THR A 97 0.21 6.44 8.85
CA THR A 97 -1.24 6.24 8.85
C THR A 97 -1.93 7.23 9.78
N GLU A 98 -1.39 7.44 10.99
CA GLU A 98 -1.96 8.39 11.96
C GLU A 98 -1.88 9.85 11.46
N ARG A 99 -0.75 10.26 10.85
CA ARG A 99 -0.57 11.64 10.37
C ARG A 99 -1.30 11.95 9.08
N THR A 100 -1.53 10.95 8.26
CA THR A 100 -2.14 11.14 6.94
C THR A 100 -3.62 10.77 6.92
N GLY A 101 -4.10 10.02 7.91
CA GLY A 101 -5.44 9.43 7.93
C GLY A 101 -5.66 8.39 6.82
N ARG A 102 -4.60 7.96 6.13
CA ARG A 102 -4.63 6.93 5.08
C ARG A 102 -3.91 5.69 5.57
N ASP A 103 -4.40 4.52 5.18
CA ASP A 103 -3.74 3.27 5.47
C ASP A 103 -2.44 3.14 4.65
N LEU A 104 -1.31 3.29 5.33
CA LEU A 104 0.03 3.11 4.76
C LEU A 104 0.65 1.76 5.13
N GLU A 105 -0.06 0.90 5.86
CA GLU A 105 0.49 -0.37 6.34
C GLU A 105 0.83 -1.33 5.18
N VAL A 106 0.03 -1.28 4.12
CA VAL A 106 0.20 -2.13 2.93
C VAL A 106 0.83 -1.40 1.74
N ALA A 107 1.14 -0.10 1.89
CA ALA A 107 1.71 0.70 0.82
C ALA A 107 3.19 0.35 0.59
N THR A 108 3.60 0.27 -0.67
CA THR A 108 5.02 0.18 -1.05
C THR A 108 5.73 1.50 -0.80
N VAL A 109 7.07 1.48 -0.72
CA VAL A 109 7.87 2.71 -0.51
C VAL A 109 7.63 3.74 -1.62
N SER A 110 7.49 3.28 -2.87
CA SER A 110 7.16 4.16 -4.01
C SER A 110 5.80 4.81 -3.87
N GLU A 111 4.79 4.05 -3.45
CA GLU A 111 3.45 4.59 -3.18
C GLU A 111 3.46 5.58 -2.01
N VAL A 112 4.19 5.29 -0.94
CA VAL A 112 4.34 6.24 0.19
C VAL A 112 4.97 7.54 -0.28
N ARG A 113 6.00 7.50 -1.14
CA ARG A 113 6.65 8.72 -1.69
C ARG A 113 5.70 9.54 -2.54
N GLU A 114 4.80 8.90 -3.30
CA GLU A 114 3.77 9.56 -4.09
C GLU A 114 2.61 10.09 -3.24
N LEU A 115 2.19 9.32 -2.24
CA LEU A 115 1.07 9.66 -1.37
C LEU A 115 1.40 10.75 -0.36
N VAL A 116 2.67 10.84 0.09
CA VAL A 116 3.11 11.75 1.16
C VAL A 116 4.36 12.54 0.72
N PRO A 117 4.31 13.31 -0.37
CA PRO A 117 5.47 14.04 -0.89
C PRO A 117 5.99 15.12 0.06
N VAL A 118 5.14 15.61 0.96
CA VAL A 118 5.48 16.64 1.97
C VAL A 118 6.32 16.09 3.13
N TRP A 119 6.50 14.78 3.23
CA TRP A 119 7.26 14.13 4.29
C TRP A 119 8.21 13.06 3.73
N PRO A 120 9.25 13.47 3.03
CA PRO A 120 10.20 12.55 2.37
C PRO A 120 10.91 11.64 3.38
N GLY A 121 11.20 12.12 4.59
CA GLY A 121 11.86 11.33 5.64
C GLY A 121 11.14 10.04 6.00
N LEU A 122 9.81 9.99 5.91
CA LEU A 122 9.06 8.74 6.07
C LEU A 122 9.44 7.69 5.01
N ALA A 123 9.44 8.09 3.75
CA ALA A 123 9.78 7.19 2.64
C ALA A 123 11.25 6.75 2.70
N ASP A 124 12.15 7.64 3.13
CA ASP A 124 13.58 7.34 3.22
C ASP A 124 13.88 6.33 4.32
N VAL A 125 13.23 6.44 5.50
CA VAL A 125 13.32 5.41 6.56
C VAL A 125 12.78 4.08 6.08
N LEU A 126 11.61 4.06 5.42
CA LEU A 126 11.02 2.83 4.91
C LEU A 126 11.91 2.18 3.86
N GLN A 127 12.55 2.97 2.98
CA GLN A 127 13.49 2.48 1.99
C GLN A 127 14.75 1.89 2.63
N ALA A 128 15.29 2.54 3.66
CA ALA A 128 16.44 2.02 4.40
C ALA A 128 16.12 0.70 5.12
N CYS A 129 14.85 0.48 5.50
CA CYS A 129 14.39 -0.75 6.13
C CYS A 129 14.08 -1.88 5.12
N GLU A 130 13.84 -1.58 3.84
CA GLU A 130 13.31 -2.55 2.87
C GLU A 130 14.26 -3.72 2.66
N VAL A 131 15.49 -3.47 2.24
CA VAL A 131 16.48 -4.52 1.95
C VAL A 131 16.85 -5.33 3.20
N PRO A 132 17.20 -4.72 4.35
CA PRO A 132 17.52 -5.45 5.56
C PRO A 132 16.39 -6.32 6.10
N SER A 133 15.14 -5.89 5.94
CA SER A 133 13.97 -6.64 6.40
C SER A 133 13.77 -7.99 5.68
N PHE A 134 14.25 -8.08 4.44
CA PHE A 134 14.10 -9.29 3.61
C PHE A 134 15.38 -10.11 3.47
N SER A 135 16.49 -9.65 4.05
CA SER A 135 17.74 -10.41 4.05
C SER A 135 17.59 -11.66 4.93
N GLY A 136 17.78 -12.84 4.33
CA GLY A 136 17.74 -14.11 5.06
C GLY A 136 19.01 -14.35 5.89
N ASP A 137 18.90 -15.14 6.94
CA ASP A 137 20.04 -15.55 7.80
C ASP A 137 21.12 -16.34 7.04
N ASP A 138 20.74 -16.91 5.89
CA ASP A 138 21.62 -17.75 5.06
C ASP A 138 22.58 -16.95 4.15
N ILE A 139 22.48 -15.62 4.10
CA ILE A 139 23.35 -14.78 3.27
C ILE A 139 24.36 -14.05 4.19
N PRO A 140 25.62 -14.52 4.29
CA PRO A 140 26.64 -13.93 5.17
C PRO A 140 26.96 -12.45 4.85
N GLN A 141 26.58 -11.97 3.66
CA GLN A 141 26.78 -10.58 3.20
C GLN A 141 25.53 -9.73 3.37
N GLY A 142 24.41 -10.27 3.84
CA GLY A 142 23.11 -9.60 3.90
C GLY A 142 22.69 -9.11 5.28
N GLN A 143 23.42 -9.46 6.35
CA GLN A 143 23.09 -8.92 7.68
C GLN A 143 23.45 -7.43 7.74
N PRO A 144 22.49 -6.57 8.11
CA PRO A 144 22.77 -5.15 8.26
C PRO A 144 23.82 -4.93 9.35
N SER A 145 24.82 -4.09 9.05
CA SER A 145 25.87 -3.75 10.01
C SER A 145 25.29 -2.95 11.19
N HIS A 146 25.98 -2.96 12.31
CA HIS A 146 25.63 -2.11 13.46
C HIS A 146 25.52 -0.62 13.07
N GLU A 147 26.33 -0.17 12.15
CA GLU A 147 26.29 1.18 11.59
C GLU A 147 24.96 1.43 10.83
N ALA A 148 24.50 0.46 10.04
CA ALA A 148 23.22 0.56 9.33
C ALA A 148 22.05 0.65 10.30
N VAL A 149 22.08 -0.12 11.40
CA VAL A 149 21.05 -0.05 12.47
C VAL A 149 21.05 1.33 13.14
N THR A 150 22.23 1.85 13.50
CA THR A 150 22.35 3.17 14.13
C THR A 150 21.86 4.27 13.20
N ASN A 151 22.19 4.17 11.91
CA ASN A 151 21.74 5.15 10.91
C ASN A 151 20.21 5.16 10.77
N VAL A 152 19.57 3.99 10.64
CA VAL A 152 18.11 3.94 10.47
C VAL A 152 17.38 4.39 11.73
N LEU A 153 17.90 4.13 12.92
CA LEU A 153 17.34 4.67 14.17
C LEU A 153 17.39 6.20 14.20
N THR A 154 18.52 6.79 13.79
CA THR A 154 18.67 8.25 13.69
C THR A 154 17.69 8.84 12.70
N MET A 155 17.59 8.25 11.50
CA MET A 155 16.61 8.68 10.49
C MET A 155 15.17 8.60 11.00
N ALA A 156 14.83 7.56 11.77
CA ALA A 156 13.50 7.40 12.36
C ALA A 156 13.20 8.51 13.38
N VAL A 157 14.16 8.85 14.25
CA VAL A 157 14.04 9.97 15.20
C VAL A 157 13.82 11.29 14.47
N GLU A 158 14.60 11.56 13.42
CA GLU A 158 14.45 12.77 12.60
C GLU A 158 13.06 12.82 11.95
N ALA A 159 12.62 11.71 11.35
CA ALA A 159 11.32 11.64 10.70
C ALA A 159 10.14 11.85 11.67
N VAL A 160 10.24 11.41 12.93
CA VAL A 160 9.22 11.65 13.97
C VAL A 160 9.17 13.12 14.38
N ASN A 161 10.28 13.85 14.32
CA ASN A 161 10.40 15.23 14.77
C ASN A 161 9.95 16.28 13.75
N VAL A 162 9.69 15.88 12.52
CA VAL A 162 9.09 16.73 11.48
C VAL A 162 7.58 16.87 11.71
#